data_8f75ecc3cd72121a2ee8c8764092c75a
#
_entry.id   8f75ecc3cd72121a2ee8c8764092c75a
#
_cell.length_a   1.000
_cell.length_b   1.000
_cell.length_c   1.000
_cell.angle_alpha   90.00
_cell.angle_beta   90.00
_cell.angle_gamma   90.00
#
_symmetry.space_group_name_H-M   'P 1'
#
loop_
_entity.id
_entity.type
_entity.pdbx_description
1 polymer ?
#
loop_
_entity_poly.entity_id
_entity_poly.type
_entity_poly.pdbx_seq_one_letter_code
_entity_poly.pdbx_strand_id
1 'polypeptide(L)'
;MVYFVGAGTGAVDLITVRGMRLLEQADVIIYAGSLVNPELLAYAGKDCEIHNSAKLTLEEVIQIIVSAENKGKTTVRLHTGEPSIYGAVREQMDELDTLGISYESCPGVSACFGAAASLNLEYTLPGISQSLIITRMEGQTKVPGLESIESFAAHKASMAIYLSAGMIRELSRRLMNGGYKETTPAALIYKATWAEEEAYLCTIETLYDVSVEHRITKTALILVGDAIAHQYYRKSRLYAPDFSTEYREAKRKE
;
A
#
# COMPACT_ATOMS: atom_id res chain seq x y z
N MET A 1 -20.02 11.07 13.86
CA MET A 1 -18.54 11.10 13.70
C MET A 1 -18.09 10.01 12.74
N VAL A 2 -17.24 10.34 11.76
CA VAL A 2 -16.75 9.39 10.75
C VAL A 2 -15.25 9.13 10.94
N TYR A 3 -14.83 7.85 10.88
CA TYR A 3 -13.43 7.46 10.91
C TYR A 3 -13.02 6.78 9.61
N PHE A 4 -12.05 7.36 8.89
CA PHE A 4 -11.41 6.70 7.75
C PHE A 4 -10.28 5.81 8.27
N VAL A 5 -10.45 4.50 8.17
CA VAL A 5 -9.56 3.52 8.81
C VAL A 5 -8.85 2.68 7.76
N GLY A 6 -7.53 2.55 7.88
CA GLY A 6 -6.74 1.63 7.08
C GLY A 6 -6.85 0.20 7.60
N ALA A 7 -7.27 -0.71 6.72
CA ALA A 7 -7.46 -2.14 7.04
C ALA A 7 -6.16 -2.94 7.14
N GLY A 8 -5.03 -2.32 6.77
CA GLY A 8 -3.78 -3.06 6.63
C GLY A 8 -3.67 -3.82 5.30
N THR A 9 -2.63 -4.62 5.15
CA THR A 9 -2.22 -5.22 3.88
C THR A 9 -3.02 -6.48 3.50
N GLY A 10 -3.59 -7.19 4.48
CA GLY A 10 -4.35 -8.44 4.22
C GLY A 10 -4.55 -9.29 5.46
N ALA A 11 -3.49 -9.62 6.19
CA ALA A 11 -3.61 -10.32 7.47
C ALA A 11 -4.39 -9.48 8.49
N VAL A 12 -5.28 -10.11 9.21
CA VAL A 12 -6.21 -9.46 10.15
C VAL A 12 -5.46 -8.77 11.30
N ASP A 13 -4.36 -9.34 11.74
CA ASP A 13 -3.52 -8.83 12.83
C ASP A 13 -2.60 -7.68 12.41
N LEU A 14 -2.56 -7.34 11.11
CA LEU A 14 -1.86 -6.16 10.60
C LEU A 14 -2.71 -4.89 10.56
N ILE A 15 -3.95 -4.95 11.03
CA ILE A 15 -4.68 -3.73 11.37
C ILE A 15 -4.03 -3.06 12.58
N THR A 16 -4.04 -1.74 12.63
CA THR A 16 -3.56 -1.04 13.82
C THR A 16 -4.49 -1.30 15.01
N VAL A 17 -3.94 -1.30 16.23
CA VAL A 17 -4.74 -1.44 17.47
C VAL A 17 -5.84 -0.37 17.54
N ARG A 18 -5.57 0.86 17.06
CA ARG A 18 -6.59 1.91 16.97
C ARG A 18 -7.67 1.55 15.97
N GLY A 19 -7.30 1.06 14.78
CA GLY A 19 -8.25 0.64 13.75
C GLY A 19 -9.18 -0.47 14.26
N MET A 20 -8.64 -1.49 14.93
CA MET A 20 -9.42 -2.57 15.55
C MET A 20 -10.44 -2.02 16.56
N ARG A 21 -9.99 -1.15 17.49
CA ARG A 21 -10.90 -0.55 18.49
C ARG A 21 -12.00 0.29 17.87
N LEU A 22 -11.69 0.99 16.76
CA LEU A 22 -12.70 1.76 16.02
C LEU A 22 -13.73 0.83 15.36
N LEU A 23 -13.34 -0.34 14.85
CA LEU A 23 -14.27 -1.34 14.32
C LEU A 23 -15.16 -1.91 15.44
N GLU A 24 -14.60 -2.20 16.62
CA GLU A 24 -15.34 -2.71 17.79
C GLU A 24 -16.42 -1.72 18.29
N GLN A 25 -16.17 -0.42 18.11
CA GLN A 25 -17.04 0.66 18.61
C GLN A 25 -17.96 1.23 17.52
N ALA A 26 -17.84 0.77 16.28
CA ALA A 26 -18.61 1.29 15.16
C ALA A 26 -20.07 0.85 15.22
N ASP A 27 -21.00 1.80 15.01
CA ASP A 27 -22.40 1.51 14.76
C ASP A 27 -22.66 1.19 13.27
N VAL A 28 -21.82 1.74 12.39
CA VAL A 28 -21.90 1.53 10.94
C VAL A 28 -20.48 1.32 10.39
N ILE A 29 -20.29 0.26 9.62
CA ILE A 29 -19.05 0.02 8.88
C ILE A 29 -19.35 0.02 7.38
N ILE A 30 -18.65 0.86 6.62
CA ILE A 30 -18.67 0.87 5.16
C ILE A 30 -17.30 0.45 4.68
N TYR A 31 -17.15 -0.75 4.11
CA TYR A 31 -15.85 -1.28 3.72
C TYR A 31 -15.66 -1.41 2.21
N ALA A 32 -14.43 -1.26 1.73
CA ALA A 32 -14.06 -1.41 0.32
C ALA A 32 -13.95 -2.90 -0.07
N GLY A 33 -15.08 -3.53 -0.35
CA GLY A 33 -15.29 -4.98 -0.37
C GLY A 33 -14.52 -5.80 -1.38
N SER A 34 -13.76 -5.20 -2.29
CA SER A 34 -12.96 -5.96 -3.26
C SER A 34 -11.53 -6.28 -2.78
N LEU A 35 -11.04 -5.56 -1.77
CA LEU A 35 -9.63 -5.60 -1.35
C LEU A 35 -9.43 -5.63 0.18
N VAL A 36 -10.46 -5.41 0.96
CA VAL A 36 -10.44 -5.53 2.43
C VAL A 36 -10.70 -6.98 2.81
N ASN A 37 -9.87 -7.55 3.70
CA ASN A 37 -10.11 -8.89 4.23
C ASN A 37 -11.42 -8.90 5.03
N PRO A 38 -12.44 -9.69 4.62
CA PRO A 38 -13.74 -9.71 5.30
C PRO A 38 -13.67 -10.25 6.73
N GLU A 39 -12.63 -10.99 7.12
CA GLU A 39 -12.43 -11.46 8.48
C GLU A 39 -12.28 -10.31 9.49
N LEU A 40 -11.84 -9.11 9.04
CA LEU A 40 -11.81 -7.92 9.88
C LEU A 40 -13.20 -7.49 10.38
N LEU A 41 -14.26 -7.86 9.67
CA LEU A 41 -15.63 -7.54 10.06
C LEU A 41 -16.07 -8.34 11.32
N ALA A 42 -15.32 -9.37 11.71
CA ALA A 42 -15.54 -10.08 12.96
C ALA A 42 -15.28 -9.23 14.22
N TYR A 43 -14.53 -8.11 14.08
CA TYR A 43 -14.37 -7.13 15.16
C TYR A 43 -15.60 -6.25 15.39
N ALA A 44 -16.53 -6.20 14.43
CA ALA A 44 -17.74 -5.38 14.54
C ALA A 44 -18.66 -5.87 15.67
N GLY A 45 -19.29 -4.91 16.37
CA GLY A 45 -20.34 -5.22 17.36
C GLY A 45 -21.53 -5.94 16.71
N LYS A 46 -22.28 -6.71 17.50
CA LYS A 46 -23.41 -7.52 17.01
C LYS A 46 -24.51 -6.70 16.31
N ASP A 47 -24.69 -5.45 16.72
CA ASP A 47 -25.73 -4.56 16.20
C ASP A 47 -25.15 -3.58 15.15
N CYS A 48 -23.90 -3.76 14.73
CA CYS A 48 -23.24 -2.91 13.74
C CYS A 48 -23.82 -3.15 12.33
N GLU A 49 -24.24 -2.07 11.67
CA GLU A 49 -24.66 -2.11 10.27
C GLU A 49 -23.43 -2.18 9.34
N ILE A 50 -23.37 -3.17 8.45
CA ILE A 50 -22.20 -3.39 7.57
C ILE A 50 -22.60 -3.22 6.09
N HIS A 51 -21.91 -2.31 5.39
CA HIS A 51 -22.14 -1.99 3.99
C HIS A 51 -20.89 -2.24 3.15
N ASN A 52 -21.07 -2.94 2.02
CA ASN A 52 -20.02 -3.15 1.04
C ASN A 52 -20.06 -2.06 -0.05
N SER A 53 -19.11 -1.15 -0.06
CA SER A 53 -19.08 -0.04 -1.02
C SER A 53 -18.62 -0.42 -2.42
N ALA A 54 -18.24 -1.67 -2.70
CA ALA A 54 -17.88 -2.09 -4.05
C ALA A 54 -19.05 -1.99 -5.07
N LYS A 55 -20.28 -1.82 -4.57
CA LYS A 55 -21.49 -1.71 -5.38
C LYS A 55 -22.20 -0.36 -5.21
N LEU A 56 -21.59 0.58 -4.49
CA LEU A 56 -22.18 1.88 -4.16
C LEU A 56 -21.49 3.00 -4.91
N THR A 57 -22.24 4.03 -5.25
CA THR A 57 -21.70 5.31 -5.72
C THR A 57 -21.20 6.16 -4.55
N LEU A 58 -20.51 7.28 -4.84
CA LEU A 58 -20.10 8.24 -3.81
C LEU A 58 -21.32 8.77 -3.04
N GLU A 59 -22.36 9.18 -3.77
CA GLU A 59 -23.60 9.74 -3.22
C GLU A 59 -24.28 8.74 -2.27
N GLU A 60 -24.33 7.45 -2.63
CA GLU A 60 -24.92 6.40 -1.78
C GLU A 60 -24.10 6.19 -0.51
N VAL A 61 -22.76 6.23 -0.60
CA VAL A 61 -21.87 6.17 0.59
C VAL A 61 -22.13 7.36 1.51
N ILE A 62 -22.21 8.57 0.96
CA ILE A 62 -22.49 9.79 1.74
C ILE A 62 -23.88 9.75 2.37
N GLN A 63 -24.90 9.26 1.67
CA GLN A 63 -26.26 9.09 2.23
C GLN A 63 -26.28 8.16 3.45
N ILE A 64 -25.54 7.05 3.42
CA ILE A 64 -25.41 6.14 4.56
C ILE A 64 -24.77 6.87 5.74
N ILE A 65 -23.69 7.61 5.50
CA ILE A 65 -22.99 8.39 6.54
C ILE A 65 -23.92 9.44 7.14
N VAL A 66 -24.62 10.24 6.32
CA VAL A 66 -25.58 11.25 6.78
C VAL A 66 -26.69 10.63 7.61
N SER A 67 -27.23 9.49 7.16
CA SER A 67 -28.28 8.77 7.91
C SER A 67 -27.78 8.28 9.28
N ALA A 68 -26.54 7.84 9.37
CA ALA A 68 -25.90 7.43 10.62
C ALA A 68 -25.68 8.64 11.55
N GLU A 69 -25.10 9.74 11.00
CA GLU A 69 -24.80 10.96 11.78
C GLU A 69 -26.08 11.58 12.37
N ASN A 70 -27.17 11.64 11.60
CA ASN A 70 -28.47 12.13 12.07
C ASN A 70 -29.05 11.30 13.24
N LYS A 71 -28.57 10.08 13.44
CA LYS A 71 -28.94 9.19 14.57
C LYS A 71 -27.90 9.19 15.69
N GLY A 72 -26.88 10.07 15.63
CA GLY A 72 -25.78 10.13 16.58
C GLY A 72 -24.86 8.90 16.55
N LYS A 73 -24.84 8.16 15.44
CA LYS A 73 -24.06 6.94 15.26
C LYS A 73 -22.62 7.23 14.79
N THR A 74 -21.69 6.37 15.19
CA THR A 74 -20.31 6.39 14.74
C THR A 74 -20.16 5.52 13.49
N THR A 75 -19.59 6.11 12.42
CA THR A 75 -19.34 5.41 11.16
C THR A 75 -17.84 5.15 10.96
N VAL A 76 -17.46 3.93 10.61
CA VAL A 76 -16.12 3.58 10.14
C VAL A 76 -16.15 3.36 8.63
N ARG A 77 -15.33 4.14 7.92
CA ARG A 77 -15.05 3.94 6.49
C ARG A 77 -13.76 3.13 6.38
N LEU A 78 -13.85 1.81 6.17
CA LEU A 78 -12.72 0.88 6.17
C LEU A 78 -12.15 0.74 4.75
N HIS A 79 -10.91 1.18 4.57
CA HIS A 79 -10.17 1.17 3.31
C HIS A 79 -9.04 0.14 3.31
N THR A 80 -8.72 -0.41 2.15
CA THR A 80 -7.56 -1.30 1.98
C THR A 80 -6.25 -0.57 2.30
N GLY A 81 -5.33 -1.26 2.95
CA GLY A 81 -3.98 -0.74 3.20
C GLY A 81 -3.97 0.53 4.02
N GLU A 82 -3.53 1.59 3.41
CA GLU A 82 -3.45 2.96 3.92
C GLU A 82 -4.35 3.88 3.09
N PRO A 83 -5.36 4.54 3.70
CA PRO A 83 -6.34 5.36 2.97
C PRO A 83 -5.74 6.51 2.15
N SER A 84 -4.62 7.07 2.59
CA SER A 84 -3.96 8.19 1.90
C SER A 84 -3.25 7.78 0.60
N ILE A 85 -3.11 6.48 0.32
CA ILE A 85 -2.48 5.94 -0.89
C ILE A 85 -3.54 5.30 -1.78
N TYR A 86 -3.95 6.01 -2.83
CA TYR A 86 -4.95 5.58 -3.82
C TYR A 86 -6.33 5.20 -3.24
N GLY A 87 -6.67 5.72 -2.05
CA GLY A 87 -7.89 5.35 -1.33
C GLY A 87 -9.14 6.09 -1.79
N ALA A 88 -9.05 7.09 -2.70
CA ALA A 88 -10.17 7.94 -3.13
C ALA A 88 -10.98 8.50 -1.93
N VAL A 89 -10.25 8.94 -0.88
CA VAL A 89 -10.88 9.41 0.35
C VAL A 89 -11.11 10.92 0.34
N ARG A 90 -10.29 11.70 -0.41
CA ARG A 90 -10.41 13.16 -0.39
C ARG A 90 -11.76 13.63 -0.88
N GLU A 91 -12.28 13.06 -1.96
CA GLU A 91 -13.61 13.40 -2.47
C GLU A 91 -14.73 13.12 -1.46
N GLN A 92 -14.62 12.04 -0.67
CA GLN A 92 -15.57 11.75 0.42
C GLN A 92 -15.47 12.79 1.54
N MET A 93 -14.24 13.18 1.92
CA MET A 93 -14.00 14.20 2.95
C MET A 93 -14.50 15.57 2.50
N ASP A 94 -14.36 15.95 1.23
CA ASP A 94 -14.89 17.20 0.67
C ASP A 94 -16.42 17.29 0.78
N GLU A 95 -17.12 16.17 0.53
CA GLU A 95 -18.57 16.10 0.75
C GLU A 95 -18.93 16.23 2.24
N LEU A 96 -18.18 15.57 3.13
CA LEU A 96 -18.40 15.69 4.58
C LEU A 96 -18.10 17.12 5.09
N ASP A 97 -17.06 17.77 4.58
CA ASP A 97 -16.77 19.19 4.87
C ASP A 97 -17.95 20.09 4.50
N THR A 98 -18.54 19.87 3.30
CA THR A 98 -19.70 20.63 2.82
C THR A 98 -20.93 20.42 3.71
N LEU A 99 -21.09 19.23 4.27
CA LEU A 99 -22.21 18.85 5.15
C LEU A 99 -21.96 19.19 6.63
N GLY A 100 -20.76 19.69 6.99
CA GLY A 100 -20.39 19.99 8.38
C GLY A 100 -20.24 18.73 9.24
N ILE A 101 -19.96 17.56 8.65
CA ILE A 101 -19.79 16.30 9.34
C ILE A 101 -18.32 16.11 9.68
N SER A 102 -18.00 15.95 10.97
CA SER A 102 -16.65 15.76 11.46
C SER A 102 -16.12 14.36 11.14
N TYR A 103 -14.83 14.29 10.78
CA TYR A 103 -14.15 13.03 10.50
C TYR A 103 -12.70 13.03 11.02
N GLU A 104 -12.15 11.84 11.20
CA GLU A 104 -10.75 11.60 11.55
C GLU A 104 -10.18 10.46 10.70
N SER A 105 -8.85 10.48 10.48
CA SER A 105 -8.14 9.40 9.80
C SER A 105 -7.35 8.55 10.80
N CYS A 106 -7.45 7.23 10.65
CA CYS A 106 -6.65 6.24 11.34
C CYS A 106 -5.76 5.52 10.31
N PRO A 107 -4.43 5.70 10.35
CA PRO A 107 -3.55 5.13 9.36
C PRO A 107 -3.54 3.59 9.41
N GLY A 108 -3.20 2.98 8.28
CA GLY A 108 -3.01 1.55 8.15
C GLY A 108 -1.65 1.18 7.56
N VAL A 109 -1.33 -0.11 7.51
CA VAL A 109 -0.12 -0.61 6.87
C VAL A 109 -0.38 -0.72 5.37
N SER A 110 0.34 0.08 4.57
CA SER A 110 0.20 0.04 3.11
C SER A 110 0.80 -1.22 2.50
N ALA A 111 0.25 -1.67 1.36
CA ALA A 111 0.65 -2.90 0.68
C ALA A 111 2.16 -2.99 0.36
N CYS A 112 2.84 -1.85 0.09
CA CYS A 112 4.28 -1.87 -0.14
C CYS A 112 5.08 -2.36 1.08
N PHE A 113 4.63 -2.08 2.30
CA PHE A 113 5.30 -2.56 3.50
C PHE A 113 4.97 -4.03 3.79
N GLY A 114 3.75 -4.49 3.49
CA GLY A 114 3.43 -5.91 3.51
C GLY A 114 4.27 -6.70 2.51
N ALA A 115 4.38 -6.23 1.28
CA ALA A 115 5.20 -6.85 0.25
C ALA A 115 6.70 -6.86 0.61
N ALA A 116 7.20 -5.80 1.26
CA ALA A 116 8.57 -5.79 1.78
C ALA A 116 8.76 -6.84 2.88
N ALA A 117 7.79 -6.99 3.79
CA ALA A 117 7.84 -8.00 4.84
C ALA A 117 7.86 -9.42 4.27
N SER A 118 7.06 -9.72 3.25
CA SER A 118 7.05 -11.01 2.55
C SER A 118 8.42 -11.39 1.96
N LEU A 119 9.23 -10.40 1.60
CA LEU A 119 10.57 -10.60 1.03
C LEU A 119 11.72 -10.35 2.02
N ASN A 120 11.45 -9.95 3.26
CA ASN A 120 12.43 -9.42 4.19
C ASN A 120 13.28 -8.28 3.57
N LEU A 121 12.63 -7.42 2.81
CA LEU A 121 13.26 -6.36 2.02
C LEU A 121 13.38 -5.06 2.81
N GLU A 122 14.56 -4.45 2.77
CA GLU A 122 14.77 -3.04 3.07
C GLU A 122 14.92 -2.25 1.76
N TYR A 123 13.99 -1.34 1.47
CA TYR A 123 14.01 -0.52 0.25
C TYR A 123 15.22 0.41 0.17
N THR A 124 15.76 0.82 1.32
CA THR A 124 16.71 1.92 1.46
C THR A 124 18.10 1.45 1.86
N LEU A 125 18.67 0.51 1.08
CA LEU A 125 20.01 -0.03 1.33
C LEU A 125 21.11 0.99 0.97
N PRO A 126 22.06 1.25 1.89
CA PRO A 126 23.16 2.18 1.64
C PRO A 126 24.00 1.81 0.42
N GLY A 127 24.17 2.77 -0.49
CA GLY A 127 24.93 2.60 -1.73
C GLY A 127 24.14 1.94 -2.88
N ILE A 128 22.90 1.54 -2.64
CA ILE A 128 21.99 0.99 -3.65
C ILE A 128 20.86 2.00 -3.95
N SER A 129 20.00 2.23 -2.99
CA SER A 129 18.91 3.21 -3.08
C SER A 129 18.65 3.81 -1.70
N GLN A 130 18.31 5.08 -1.64
CA GLN A 130 17.89 5.77 -0.41
C GLN A 130 16.49 6.36 -0.55
N SER A 131 15.75 5.91 -1.56
CA SER A 131 14.42 6.40 -1.88
C SER A 131 13.50 5.26 -2.24
N LEU A 132 12.23 5.39 -1.86
CA LEU A 132 11.14 4.54 -2.34
C LEU A 132 10.16 5.40 -3.12
N ILE A 133 9.94 5.09 -4.38
CA ILE A 133 8.93 5.73 -5.23
C ILE A 133 7.69 4.85 -5.23
N ILE A 134 6.59 5.39 -4.69
CA ILE A 134 5.27 4.77 -4.76
C ILE A 134 4.54 5.38 -5.95
N THR A 135 4.17 4.56 -6.92
CA THR A 135 3.53 5.02 -8.15
C THR A 135 2.58 3.97 -8.74
N ARG A 136 1.99 4.31 -9.87
CA ARG A 136 1.15 3.41 -10.68
C ARG A 136 1.30 3.70 -12.16
N MET A 137 0.92 2.75 -13.00
CA MET A 137 0.69 3.01 -14.41
C MET A 137 -0.55 3.92 -14.57
N GLU A 138 -0.55 4.76 -15.60
CA GLU A 138 -1.81 5.36 -16.04
C GLU A 138 -2.72 4.27 -16.64
N GLY A 139 -3.99 4.35 -16.30
CA GLY A 139 -5.03 3.49 -16.81
C GLY A 139 -6.18 4.36 -17.35
N GLN A 140 -7.38 4.14 -16.86
CA GLN A 140 -8.53 5.01 -17.18
C GLN A 140 -8.33 6.45 -16.66
N THR A 141 -7.61 6.61 -15.54
CA THR A 141 -7.20 7.92 -15.03
C THR A 141 -5.73 8.18 -15.37
N LYS A 142 -5.48 9.36 -15.92
CA LYS A 142 -4.13 9.80 -16.30
C LYS A 142 -3.25 10.02 -15.06
N VAL A 143 -1.94 9.99 -15.26
CA VAL A 143 -0.94 10.49 -14.30
C VAL A 143 -0.31 11.77 -14.87
N PRO A 144 0.16 12.70 -14.04
CA PRO A 144 0.91 13.86 -14.50
C PRO A 144 2.12 13.44 -15.34
N GLY A 145 2.44 14.19 -16.42
CA GLY A 145 3.49 13.79 -17.35
C GLY A 145 4.88 13.58 -16.71
N LEU A 146 5.21 14.36 -15.69
CA LEU A 146 6.45 14.22 -14.93
C LEU A 146 6.45 13.01 -13.97
N GLU A 147 5.29 12.41 -13.72
CA GLU A 147 5.12 11.22 -12.88
C GLU A 147 4.96 9.94 -13.71
N SER A 148 5.34 9.97 -14.97
CA SER A 148 5.34 8.77 -15.82
C SER A 148 6.32 7.72 -15.29
N ILE A 149 6.06 6.46 -15.61
CA ILE A 149 6.96 5.34 -15.22
C ILE A 149 8.38 5.60 -15.73
N GLU A 150 8.54 6.13 -16.95
CA GLU A 150 9.84 6.45 -17.52
C GLU A 150 10.57 7.55 -16.74
N SER A 151 9.85 8.59 -16.31
CA SER A 151 10.43 9.67 -15.51
C SER A 151 10.94 9.16 -14.17
N PHE A 152 10.16 8.34 -13.47
CA PHE A 152 10.56 7.76 -12.20
C PHE A 152 11.66 6.69 -12.35
N ALA A 153 11.62 5.90 -13.41
CA ALA A 153 12.64 4.88 -13.70
C ALA A 153 14.03 5.50 -13.94
N ALA A 154 14.09 6.74 -14.43
CA ALA A 154 15.36 7.46 -14.63
C ALA A 154 16.15 7.66 -13.32
N HIS A 155 15.48 7.68 -12.18
CA HIS A 155 16.13 7.79 -10.86
C HIS A 155 16.78 6.48 -10.39
N LYS A 156 16.40 5.32 -10.95
CA LYS A 156 16.88 3.97 -10.55
C LYS A 156 16.74 3.70 -9.05
N ALA A 157 15.75 4.32 -8.43
CA ALA A 157 15.40 4.15 -7.01
C ALA A 157 14.60 2.85 -6.81
N SER A 158 14.42 2.42 -5.57
CA SER A 158 13.42 1.39 -5.28
C SER A 158 12.02 1.89 -5.65
N MET A 159 11.23 1.07 -6.34
CA MET A 159 9.86 1.42 -6.75
C MET A 159 8.86 0.39 -6.25
N ALA A 160 7.71 0.86 -5.76
CA ALA A 160 6.53 0.07 -5.46
C ALA A 160 5.38 0.53 -6.38
N ILE A 161 4.95 -0.35 -7.30
CA ILE A 161 4.05 0.01 -8.40
C ILE A 161 2.69 -0.64 -8.16
N TYR A 162 1.70 0.20 -7.86
CA TYR A 162 0.34 -0.16 -7.51
C TYR A 162 -0.56 -0.25 -8.74
N LEU A 163 -1.71 -0.92 -8.62
CA LEU A 163 -2.81 -0.92 -9.61
C LEU A 163 -2.39 -1.27 -11.05
N SER A 164 -1.26 -1.96 -11.24
CA SER A 164 -0.62 -2.13 -12.55
C SER A 164 -0.45 -3.60 -12.97
N ALA A 165 -0.94 -4.55 -12.18
CA ALA A 165 -0.78 -5.99 -12.46
C ALA A 165 -1.38 -6.44 -13.80
N GLY A 166 -2.42 -5.76 -14.29
CA GLY A 166 -2.99 -6.03 -15.63
C GLY A 166 -2.21 -5.43 -16.79
N MET A 167 -1.14 -4.65 -16.53
CA MET A 167 -0.37 -3.90 -17.55
C MET A 167 1.13 -4.23 -17.53
N ILE A 168 1.52 -5.39 -16.99
CA ILE A 168 2.92 -5.74 -16.71
C ILE A 168 3.80 -5.72 -17.95
N ARG A 169 3.31 -6.20 -19.11
CA ARG A 169 4.09 -6.16 -20.36
C ARG A 169 4.49 -4.73 -20.73
N GLU A 170 3.56 -3.82 -20.68
CA GLU A 170 3.80 -2.41 -20.97
C GLU A 170 4.64 -1.74 -19.88
N LEU A 171 4.39 -2.09 -18.62
CA LEU A 171 5.18 -1.62 -17.49
C LEU A 171 6.66 -1.97 -17.65
N SER A 172 7.00 -3.24 -17.96
CA SER A 172 8.40 -3.67 -18.17
C SER A 172 9.07 -2.86 -19.27
N ARG A 173 8.38 -2.65 -20.40
CA ARG A 173 8.90 -1.84 -21.51
C ARG A 173 9.17 -0.39 -21.07
N ARG A 174 8.25 0.22 -20.33
CA ARG A 174 8.38 1.62 -19.86
C ARG A 174 9.49 1.77 -18.81
N LEU A 175 9.68 0.82 -17.93
CA LEU A 175 10.78 0.78 -16.96
C LEU A 175 12.13 0.76 -17.68
N MET A 176 12.30 -0.09 -18.71
CA MET A 176 13.52 -0.16 -19.51
C MET A 176 13.75 1.14 -20.32
N ASN A 177 12.72 1.70 -20.93
CA ASN A 177 12.80 2.99 -21.63
C ASN A 177 13.24 4.14 -20.70
N GLY A 178 12.85 4.08 -19.41
CA GLY A 178 13.27 5.04 -18.40
C GLY A 178 14.68 4.82 -17.85
N GLY A 179 15.36 3.74 -18.25
CA GLY A 179 16.79 3.53 -17.97
C GLY A 179 17.12 2.40 -17.00
N TYR A 180 16.15 1.61 -16.52
CA TYR A 180 16.45 0.34 -15.85
C TYR A 180 16.99 -0.68 -16.88
N LYS A 181 17.85 -1.57 -16.42
CA LYS A 181 18.31 -2.70 -17.24
C LYS A 181 17.24 -3.81 -17.23
N GLU A 182 17.20 -4.60 -18.28
CA GLU A 182 16.35 -5.79 -18.36
C GLU A 182 16.60 -6.75 -17.18
N THR A 183 17.87 -6.87 -16.73
CA THR A 183 18.31 -7.70 -15.61
C THR A 183 18.06 -7.07 -14.24
N THR A 184 17.51 -5.85 -14.16
CA THR A 184 17.20 -5.23 -12.86
C THR A 184 16.24 -6.11 -12.08
N PRO A 185 16.53 -6.39 -10.79
CA PRO A 185 15.68 -7.19 -9.93
C PRO A 185 14.26 -6.60 -9.83
N ALA A 186 13.31 -7.48 -9.90
CA ALA A 186 11.89 -7.18 -9.70
C ALA A 186 11.24 -8.27 -8.85
N ALA A 187 10.10 -7.97 -8.27
CA ALA A 187 9.28 -8.95 -7.58
C ALA A 187 7.79 -8.70 -7.88
N LEU A 188 7.03 -9.77 -8.01
CA LEU A 188 5.58 -9.75 -8.14
C LEU A 188 4.99 -10.40 -6.89
N ILE A 189 4.29 -9.64 -6.07
CA ILE A 189 3.71 -10.11 -4.81
C ILE A 189 2.19 -10.08 -4.94
N TYR A 190 1.59 -11.27 -5.04
CA TYR A 190 0.15 -11.45 -5.08
C TYR A 190 -0.38 -11.54 -3.66
N LYS A 191 -1.41 -10.78 -3.33
CA LYS A 191 -2.09 -10.78 -2.03
C LYS A 191 -1.12 -10.75 -0.83
N ALA A 192 -0.17 -9.81 -0.80
CA ALA A 192 0.78 -9.66 0.30
C ALA A 192 0.10 -9.76 1.67
N THR A 193 0.60 -10.63 2.54
CA THR A 193 0.13 -10.94 3.89
C THR A 193 -1.22 -11.68 4.02
N TRP A 194 -1.89 -11.98 2.92
CA TRP A 194 -3.07 -12.86 2.93
C TRP A 194 -2.67 -14.33 3.09
N ALA A 195 -3.62 -15.19 3.44
CA ALA A 195 -3.39 -16.64 3.51
C ALA A 195 -2.96 -17.23 2.15
N GLU A 196 -3.40 -16.62 1.04
CA GLU A 196 -3.05 -17.03 -0.33
C GLU A 196 -1.93 -16.17 -0.92
N GLU A 197 -1.05 -15.62 -0.09
CA GLU A 197 0.11 -14.87 -0.54
C GLU A 197 1.01 -15.72 -1.44
N GLU A 198 1.42 -15.13 -2.55
CA GLU A 198 2.45 -15.68 -3.43
C GLU A 198 3.45 -14.57 -3.77
N ALA A 199 4.75 -14.85 -3.65
CA ALA A 199 5.80 -13.89 -3.92
C ALA A 199 6.84 -14.48 -4.89
N TYR A 200 7.07 -13.79 -6.01
CA TYR A 200 7.93 -14.23 -7.09
C TYR A 200 9.04 -13.23 -7.33
N LEU A 201 10.29 -13.67 -7.11
CA LEU A 201 11.49 -12.92 -7.49
C LEU A 201 11.80 -13.15 -8.97
N CYS A 202 12.05 -12.09 -9.70
CA CYS A 202 12.31 -12.11 -11.14
C CYS A 202 13.19 -10.91 -11.55
N THR A 203 13.27 -10.65 -12.85
CA THR A 203 13.83 -9.42 -13.41
C THR A 203 12.77 -8.64 -14.17
N ILE A 204 13.06 -7.40 -14.56
CA ILE A 204 12.14 -6.61 -15.40
C ILE A 204 11.80 -7.36 -16.70
N GLU A 205 12.78 -8.05 -17.30
CA GLU A 205 12.62 -8.85 -18.51
C GLU A 205 11.62 -10.00 -18.31
N THR A 206 11.75 -10.75 -17.22
CA THR A 206 10.96 -11.96 -16.95
C THR A 206 9.65 -11.69 -16.21
N LEU A 207 9.43 -10.48 -15.73
CA LEU A 207 8.27 -10.09 -14.91
C LEU A 207 6.93 -10.40 -15.60
N TYR A 208 6.84 -10.18 -16.91
CA TYR A 208 5.61 -10.50 -17.66
C TYR A 208 5.38 -12.02 -17.74
N ASP A 209 6.40 -12.80 -18.03
CA ASP A 209 6.27 -14.26 -18.16
C ASP A 209 5.86 -14.89 -16.82
N VAL A 210 6.44 -14.42 -15.70
CA VAL A 210 6.03 -14.81 -14.34
C VAL A 210 4.55 -14.49 -14.11
N SER A 211 4.07 -13.31 -14.51
CA SER A 211 2.66 -12.94 -14.33
C SER A 211 1.71 -13.82 -15.14
N VAL A 212 2.12 -14.28 -16.33
CA VAL A 212 1.34 -15.18 -17.18
C VAL A 212 1.33 -16.60 -16.62
N GLU A 213 2.49 -17.11 -16.24
CA GLU A 213 2.66 -18.44 -15.65
C GLU A 213 1.75 -18.64 -14.43
N HIS A 214 1.75 -17.65 -13.54
CA HIS A 214 0.96 -17.67 -12.29
C HIS A 214 -0.42 -17.03 -12.41
N ARG A 215 -0.84 -16.62 -13.63
CA ARG A 215 -2.15 -16.03 -13.93
C ARG A 215 -2.50 -14.81 -13.08
N ILE A 216 -1.51 -14.00 -12.74
CA ILE A 216 -1.66 -12.82 -11.91
C ILE A 216 -1.96 -11.60 -12.79
N THR A 217 -3.19 -11.11 -12.72
CA THR A 217 -3.67 -9.94 -13.49
C THR A 217 -4.22 -8.82 -12.61
N LYS A 218 -4.37 -9.06 -11.30
CA LYS A 218 -4.91 -8.12 -10.32
C LYS A 218 -4.44 -8.49 -8.91
N THR A 219 -4.68 -7.61 -7.95
CA THR A 219 -4.41 -7.83 -6.50
C THR A 219 -2.95 -8.19 -6.23
N ALA A 220 -2.05 -7.62 -7.02
CA ALA A 220 -0.61 -7.80 -6.84
C ALA A 220 0.12 -6.46 -6.87
N LEU A 221 1.18 -6.40 -6.09
CA LEU A 221 2.13 -5.28 -6.08
C LEU A 221 3.39 -5.68 -6.86
N ILE A 222 3.91 -4.75 -7.65
CA ILE A 222 5.16 -4.94 -8.36
C ILE A 222 6.24 -4.10 -7.65
N LEU A 223 7.33 -4.74 -7.26
CA LEU A 223 8.51 -4.07 -6.73
C LEU A 223 9.63 -4.12 -7.77
N VAL A 224 10.39 -3.04 -7.88
CA VAL A 224 11.51 -2.92 -8.82
C VAL A 224 12.67 -2.21 -8.16
N GLY A 225 13.89 -2.70 -8.39
CA GLY A 225 15.11 -2.05 -7.96
C GLY A 225 16.17 -2.99 -7.40
N ASP A 226 17.41 -2.56 -7.42
CA ASP A 226 18.56 -3.36 -7.01
C ASP A 226 18.55 -3.78 -5.52
N ALA A 227 17.77 -3.08 -4.68
CA ALA A 227 17.59 -3.45 -3.27
C ALA A 227 17.00 -4.86 -3.09
N ILE A 228 16.19 -5.33 -4.05
CA ILE A 228 15.55 -6.66 -4.02
C ILE A 228 16.58 -7.79 -4.07
N ALA A 229 17.73 -7.59 -4.68
CA ALA A 229 18.77 -8.61 -4.77
C ALA A 229 19.50 -8.88 -3.44
N HIS A 230 19.37 -7.99 -2.46
CA HIS A 230 20.08 -8.07 -1.16
C HIS A 230 21.61 -8.22 -1.27
N GLN A 231 22.21 -7.70 -2.34
CA GLN A 231 23.61 -7.89 -2.68
C GLN A 231 24.36 -6.57 -2.84
N TYR A 232 25.67 -6.59 -2.59
CA TYR A 232 26.60 -5.50 -2.86
C TYR A 232 26.28 -4.15 -2.20
N TYR A 233 25.48 -4.14 -1.12
CA TYR A 233 25.17 -2.93 -0.38
C TYR A 233 26.26 -2.60 0.66
N ARG A 234 26.36 -1.32 1.02
CA ARG A 234 27.25 -0.87 2.09
C ARG A 234 26.56 -1.05 3.44
N LYS A 235 27.29 -1.52 4.45
CA LYS A 235 26.75 -1.57 5.80
C LYS A 235 26.48 -0.16 6.32
N SER A 236 25.37 0.02 7.02
CA SER A 236 25.09 1.26 7.72
C SER A 236 26.17 1.55 8.75
N ARG A 237 26.66 2.78 8.79
CA ARG A 237 27.61 3.21 9.83
C ARG A 237 26.96 3.29 11.22
N LEU A 238 25.65 3.30 11.32
CA LEU A 238 24.92 3.40 12.59
C LEU A 238 25.38 2.34 13.61
N TYR A 239 25.68 1.12 13.15
CA TYR A 239 26.15 0.02 13.99
C TYR A 239 27.66 -0.16 13.96
N ALA A 240 28.40 0.64 13.21
CA ALA A 240 29.86 0.52 13.15
C ALA A 240 30.50 0.87 14.52
N PRO A 241 31.44 0.05 15.00
CA PRO A 241 32.04 0.27 16.31
C PRO A 241 32.86 1.58 16.39
N ASP A 242 33.34 2.07 15.27
CA ASP A 242 34.12 3.31 15.11
C ASP A 242 33.26 4.55 14.85
N PHE A 243 31.93 4.45 15.01
CA PHE A 243 30.98 5.54 14.78
C PHE A 243 30.26 5.91 16.08
N SER A 244 30.38 7.18 16.49
CA SER A 244 29.65 7.74 17.63
C SER A 244 28.24 8.16 17.21
N THR A 245 27.27 7.94 18.09
CA THR A 245 25.90 8.46 18.01
C THR A 245 25.62 9.26 19.29
N GLU A 246 24.45 9.91 19.37
CA GLU A 246 24.01 10.55 20.65
C GLU A 246 23.93 9.57 21.84
N TYR A 247 23.80 8.26 21.57
CA TYR A 247 23.60 7.22 22.58
C TYR A 247 24.81 6.31 22.76
N ARG A 248 25.84 6.40 21.90
CA ARG A 248 26.98 5.50 21.91
C ARG A 248 28.25 6.17 21.40
N GLU A 249 29.30 6.13 22.22
CA GLU A 249 30.64 6.55 21.80
C GLU A 249 31.33 5.49 20.94
N ALA A 250 32.12 5.93 19.97
CA ALA A 250 32.94 5.07 19.15
C ALA A 250 33.97 4.34 20.01
N LYS A 251 34.13 3.03 19.78
CA LYS A 251 35.25 2.27 20.37
C LYS A 251 36.52 2.65 19.63
N ARG A 252 37.54 3.14 20.36
CA ARG A 252 38.87 3.34 19.78
C ARG A 252 39.44 1.99 19.38
N LYS A 253 39.98 1.89 18.17
CA LYS A 253 40.83 0.73 17.81
C LYS A 253 42.05 0.82 18.67
N GLU A 254 42.30 -0.21 19.49
CA GLU A 254 43.61 -0.48 20.09
C GLU A 254 44.64 -0.81 19.03
#